data_88cef46daab6f93a5e3af5553508dd6f
#
_entry.id   88cef46daab6f93a5e3af5553508dd6f
#
_cell.length_a   1.000
_cell.length_b   1.000
_cell.length_c   1.000
_cell.angle_alpha   90.00
_cell.angle_beta   90.00
_cell.angle_gamma   90.00
#
_symmetry.space_group_name_H-M   'P 1'
#
loop_
_entity.id
_entity.type
_entity.pdbx_description
1 polymer ?
#
loop_
_entity_poly.entity_id
_entity_poly.type
_entity_poly.pdbx_seq_one_letter_code
_entity_poly.pdbx_strand_id
1 'polypeptide(L)'
;TLREAVKALAHSGMLEVRRGDGTYVRATSEISGAARRLFQDHTAEHILEVRLGLDTQAARLAAKHATADDVTALRALLTARDQAWRSGDCEAWATADWGFHARVAQASGNPLLHELYVSFGPALHQDLLAQQKRPGFDGLPMEGHGILVDAIERGDADAAVATVNRNLNSCAEWLTA
;
A
#
# COMPACT_ATOMS: atom_id res chain seq x y z
N THR A 1 32.60 9.75 10.84
CA THR A 1 33.21 8.68 10.00
C THR A 1 32.14 7.95 9.20
N LEU A 2 32.53 7.22 8.14
CA LEU A 2 31.60 6.36 7.37
C LEU A 2 30.81 5.40 8.27
N ARG A 3 31.47 4.81 9.25
CA ARG A 3 30.85 3.87 10.21
C ARG A 3 29.73 4.55 11.01
N GLU A 4 29.92 5.79 11.44
CA GLU A 4 28.89 6.54 12.17
C GLU A 4 27.71 6.94 11.26
N ALA A 5 27.99 7.30 10.01
CA ALA A 5 26.93 7.56 9.03
C ALA A 5 26.07 6.31 8.75
N VAL A 6 26.72 5.13 8.54
CA VAL A 6 26.02 3.85 8.37
C VAL A 6 25.18 3.50 9.61
N LYS A 7 25.68 3.71 10.82
CA LYS A 7 24.93 3.50 12.05
C LYS A 7 23.72 4.44 12.16
N ALA A 8 23.89 5.71 11.84
CA ALA A 8 22.81 6.70 11.86
C ALA A 8 21.70 6.32 10.87
N LEU A 9 22.06 5.97 9.63
CA LEU A 9 21.10 5.52 8.62
C LEU A 9 20.44 4.16 8.97
N ALA A 10 21.14 3.27 9.64
CA ALA A 10 20.54 2.04 10.15
C ALA A 10 19.57 2.33 11.31
N HIS A 11 19.92 3.27 12.19
CA HIS A 11 19.03 3.70 13.27
C HIS A 11 17.79 4.42 12.75
N SER A 12 17.89 5.19 11.67
CA SER A 12 16.71 5.81 11.02
C SER A 12 15.85 4.82 10.21
N GLY A 13 16.26 3.55 10.09
CA GLY A 13 15.52 2.53 9.32
C GLY A 13 15.77 2.57 7.81
N MET A 14 16.64 3.47 7.34
CA MET A 14 16.99 3.57 5.91
C MET A 14 17.89 2.44 5.46
N LEU A 15 18.76 1.94 6.33
CA LEU A 15 19.64 0.79 6.07
C LEU A 15 19.32 -0.37 7.00
N GLU A 16 19.60 -1.57 6.52
CA GLU A 16 19.66 -2.81 7.31
C GLU A 16 21.07 -3.37 7.23
N VAL A 17 21.71 -3.52 8.38
CA VAL A 17 23.05 -4.13 8.48
C VAL A 17 22.90 -5.58 8.92
N ARG A 18 23.27 -6.53 8.06
CA ARG A 18 23.28 -7.97 8.34
C ARG A 18 24.70 -8.41 8.60
N ARG A 19 24.97 -8.94 9.79
CA ARG A 19 26.31 -9.39 10.19
C ARG A 19 26.79 -10.51 9.25
N GLY A 20 27.95 -10.29 8.61
CA GLY A 20 28.55 -11.28 7.70
C GLY A 20 27.93 -11.35 6.32
N ASP A 21 26.88 -10.58 6.04
CA ASP A 21 26.13 -10.62 4.78
C ASP A 21 26.23 -9.29 4.01
N GLY A 22 26.01 -8.15 4.68
CA GLY A 22 26.14 -6.84 4.02
C GLY A 22 25.29 -5.74 4.63
N THR A 23 25.22 -4.63 3.90
CA THR A 23 24.36 -3.47 4.23
C THR A 23 23.42 -3.22 3.07
N TYR A 24 22.13 -3.19 3.37
CA TYR A 24 21.04 -3.09 2.39
C TYR A 24 20.27 -1.80 2.55
N VAL A 25 19.96 -1.12 1.44
CA VAL A 25 19.04 0.02 1.42
C VAL A 25 17.61 -0.51 1.57
N ARG A 26 16.87 0.04 2.55
CA ARG A 26 15.48 -0.37 2.85
C ARG A 26 14.48 0.77 2.70
N ALA A 27 14.95 2.00 2.75
CA ALA A 27 14.14 3.18 2.50
C ALA A 27 15.01 4.28 1.90
N THR A 28 14.40 5.12 1.06
CA THR A 28 15.08 6.22 0.35
C THR A 28 14.83 7.59 0.99
N SER A 29 13.99 7.64 2.03
CA SER A 29 13.74 8.85 2.83
C SER A 29 13.69 8.52 4.31
N GLU A 30 13.93 9.52 5.18
CA GLU A 30 13.84 9.37 6.63
C GLU A 30 12.42 9.00 7.08
N ILE A 31 11.39 9.57 6.44
CA ILE A 31 9.99 9.27 6.73
C ILE A 31 9.69 7.80 6.42
N SER A 32 10.11 7.30 5.26
CA SER A 32 9.93 5.88 4.88
C SER A 32 10.71 4.95 5.81
N GLY A 33 11.91 5.34 6.26
CA GLY A 33 12.68 4.59 7.24
C GLY A 33 11.99 4.53 8.60
N ALA A 34 11.46 5.64 9.08
CA ALA A 34 10.69 5.71 10.32
C ALA A 34 9.39 4.90 10.23
N ALA A 35 8.64 5.03 9.14
CA ALA A 35 7.43 4.24 8.87
C ALA A 35 7.72 2.74 8.92
N ARG A 36 8.79 2.28 8.25
CA ARG A 36 9.18 0.87 8.26
C ARG A 36 9.42 0.35 9.68
N ARG A 37 10.06 1.11 10.56
CA ARG A 37 10.27 0.71 11.96
C ARG A 37 8.96 0.65 12.73
N LEU A 38 8.10 1.68 12.59
CA LEU A 38 6.79 1.69 13.23
C LEU A 38 5.98 0.45 12.84
N PHE A 39 5.98 0.05 11.56
CA PHE A 39 5.26 -1.15 11.11
C PHE A 39 5.83 -2.44 11.70
N GLN A 40 7.15 -2.52 11.97
CA GLN A 40 7.75 -3.70 12.59
C GLN A 40 7.37 -3.87 14.07
N ASP A 41 7.03 -2.77 14.75
CA ASP A 41 6.70 -2.74 16.16
C ASP A 41 5.18 -2.87 16.41
N HIS A 42 4.36 -2.94 15.34
CA HIS A 42 2.90 -2.98 15.43
C HIS A 42 2.30 -4.20 14.73
N THR A 43 1.08 -4.56 15.14
CA THR A 43 0.34 -5.68 14.54
C THR A 43 -0.26 -5.30 13.19
N ALA A 44 -0.58 -6.30 12.35
CA ALA A 44 -1.26 -6.10 11.08
C ALA A 44 -2.63 -5.39 11.26
N GLU A 45 -3.32 -5.63 12.38
CA GLU A 45 -4.58 -4.95 12.73
C GLU A 45 -4.38 -3.44 12.89
N HIS A 46 -3.38 -3.01 13.69
CA HIS A 46 -3.05 -1.59 13.85
C HIS A 46 -2.70 -0.93 12.51
N ILE A 47 -1.99 -1.64 11.63
CA ILE A 47 -1.64 -1.16 10.29
C ILE A 47 -2.90 -0.98 9.44
N LEU A 48 -3.83 -1.94 9.47
CA LEU A 48 -5.10 -1.84 8.74
C LEU A 48 -5.99 -0.70 9.23
N GLU A 49 -6.06 -0.45 10.54
CA GLU A 49 -6.81 0.68 11.10
C GLU A 49 -6.29 2.02 10.58
N VAL A 50 -4.95 2.21 10.52
CA VAL A 50 -4.34 3.42 9.95
C VAL A 50 -4.61 3.50 8.45
N ARG A 51 -4.45 2.39 7.71
CA ARG A 51 -4.77 2.32 6.29
C ARG A 51 -6.21 2.70 6.01
N LEU A 52 -7.16 2.20 6.82
CA LEU A 52 -8.57 2.52 6.67
C LEU A 52 -8.82 4.04 6.64
N GLY A 53 -8.16 4.78 7.55
CA GLY A 53 -8.26 6.24 7.57
C GLY A 53 -7.69 6.89 6.31
N LEU A 54 -6.49 6.48 5.88
CA LEU A 54 -5.82 7.03 4.71
C LEU A 54 -6.53 6.67 3.41
N ASP A 55 -6.87 5.40 3.21
CA ASP A 55 -7.53 4.89 2.00
C ASP A 55 -8.93 5.49 1.83
N THR A 56 -9.70 5.61 2.93
CA THR A 56 -11.02 6.23 2.93
C THR A 56 -10.94 7.70 2.49
N GLN A 57 -9.99 8.46 3.04
CA GLN A 57 -9.83 9.85 2.65
C GLN A 57 -9.30 9.99 1.23
N ALA A 58 -8.37 9.14 0.80
CA ALA A 58 -7.86 9.11 -0.56
C ALA A 58 -8.98 8.83 -1.58
N ALA A 59 -9.80 7.80 -1.34
CA ALA A 59 -10.93 7.45 -2.20
C ALA A 59 -11.99 8.56 -2.29
N ARG A 60 -12.33 9.18 -1.14
CA ARG A 60 -13.27 10.30 -1.09
C ARG A 60 -12.81 11.48 -1.95
N LEU A 61 -11.53 11.82 -1.86
CA LEU A 61 -10.96 12.94 -2.62
C LEU A 61 -10.71 12.55 -4.08
N ALA A 62 -10.29 11.33 -4.37
CA ALA A 62 -10.11 10.85 -5.74
C ALA A 62 -11.43 10.89 -6.52
N ALA A 63 -12.55 10.51 -5.91
CA ALA A 63 -13.88 10.64 -6.54
C ALA A 63 -14.24 12.09 -6.93
N LYS A 64 -13.61 13.09 -6.29
CA LYS A 64 -13.85 14.51 -6.59
C LYS A 64 -12.86 15.11 -7.59
N HIS A 65 -11.65 14.56 -7.64
CA HIS A 65 -10.52 15.22 -8.31
C HIS A 65 -9.86 14.38 -9.39
N ALA A 66 -10.12 13.06 -9.45
CA ALA A 66 -9.50 12.18 -10.44
C ALA A 66 -9.81 12.64 -11.86
N THR A 67 -8.77 12.61 -12.69
CA THR A 67 -8.87 12.85 -14.13
C THR A 67 -9.14 11.54 -14.87
N ALA A 68 -9.51 11.63 -16.17
CA ALA A 68 -9.64 10.44 -17.02
C ALA A 68 -8.31 9.64 -17.13
N ASP A 69 -7.17 10.34 -17.08
CA ASP A 69 -5.85 9.72 -17.09
C ASP A 69 -5.58 8.95 -15.78
N ASP A 70 -6.05 9.47 -14.62
CA ASP A 70 -5.98 8.75 -13.35
C ASP A 70 -6.78 7.46 -13.40
N VAL A 71 -8.02 7.51 -13.90
CA VAL A 71 -8.89 6.32 -14.06
C VAL A 71 -8.24 5.28 -14.97
N THR A 72 -7.68 5.72 -16.11
CA THR A 72 -6.96 4.84 -17.04
C THR A 72 -5.77 4.16 -16.37
N ALA A 73 -4.98 4.91 -15.61
CA ALA A 73 -3.84 4.37 -14.87
C ALA A 73 -4.27 3.38 -13.78
N LEU A 74 -5.35 3.66 -13.04
CA LEU A 74 -5.91 2.76 -12.04
C LEU A 74 -6.36 1.43 -12.67
N ARG A 75 -7.05 1.46 -13.81
CA ARG A 75 -7.47 0.25 -14.52
C ARG A 75 -6.27 -0.55 -15.04
N ALA A 76 -5.21 0.10 -15.51
CA ALA A 76 -3.98 -0.56 -15.91
C ALA A 76 -3.30 -1.30 -14.75
N LEU A 77 -3.25 -0.68 -13.55
CA LEU A 77 -2.70 -1.30 -12.35
C LEU A 77 -3.54 -2.51 -11.89
N LEU A 78 -4.87 -2.46 -11.99
CA LEU A 78 -5.72 -3.62 -11.73
C LEU A 78 -5.46 -4.77 -12.70
N THR A 79 -5.27 -4.45 -13.98
CA THR A 79 -4.92 -5.46 -14.99
C THR A 79 -3.58 -6.12 -14.69
N ALA A 80 -2.57 -5.32 -14.32
CA ALA A 80 -1.25 -5.84 -13.94
C ALA A 80 -1.32 -6.73 -12.69
N ARG A 81 -2.11 -6.31 -11.68
CA ARG A 81 -2.35 -7.06 -10.45
C ARG A 81 -2.99 -8.43 -10.74
N ASP A 82 -4.02 -8.46 -11.58
CA ASP A 82 -4.71 -9.71 -11.98
C ASP A 82 -3.77 -10.65 -12.76
N GLN A 83 -2.98 -10.12 -13.68
CA GLN A 83 -2.00 -10.90 -14.44
C GLN A 83 -0.94 -11.50 -13.53
N ALA A 84 -0.38 -10.71 -12.61
CA ALA A 84 0.61 -11.17 -11.65
C ALA A 84 0.04 -12.27 -10.72
N TRP A 85 -1.20 -12.11 -10.25
CA TRP A 85 -1.88 -13.14 -9.47
C TRP A 85 -2.02 -14.46 -10.23
N ARG A 86 -2.52 -14.41 -11.47
CA ARG A 86 -2.69 -15.58 -12.32
C ARG A 86 -1.39 -16.28 -12.69
N SER A 87 -0.30 -15.54 -12.81
CA SER A 87 1.02 -16.11 -13.08
C SER A 87 1.76 -16.63 -11.84
N GLY A 88 1.23 -16.38 -10.63
CA GLY A 88 1.88 -16.73 -9.37
C GLY A 88 3.08 -15.84 -9.02
N ASP A 89 3.23 -14.67 -9.67
CA ASP A 89 4.28 -13.71 -9.37
C ASP A 89 3.89 -12.83 -8.19
N CYS A 90 4.25 -13.30 -7.00
CA CYS A 90 3.93 -12.65 -5.74
C CYS A 90 4.48 -11.23 -5.63
N GLU A 91 5.69 -11.00 -6.15
CA GLU A 91 6.37 -9.70 -6.07
C GLU A 91 5.70 -8.69 -7.02
N ALA A 92 5.41 -9.09 -8.23
CA ALA A 92 4.67 -8.25 -9.20
C ALA A 92 3.25 -7.95 -8.70
N TRP A 93 2.58 -8.93 -8.06
CA TRP A 93 1.25 -8.72 -7.47
C TRP A 93 1.27 -7.69 -6.34
N ALA A 94 2.18 -7.83 -5.36
CA ALA A 94 2.30 -6.89 -4.25
C ALA A 94 2.67 -5.47 -4.74
N THR A 95 3.53 -5.39 -5.75
CA THR A 95 3.92 -4.12 -6.38
C THR A 95 2.73 -3.44 -7.06
N ALA A 96 1.91 -4.20 -7.80
CA ALA A 96 0.75 -3.66 -8.49
C ALA A 96 -0.36 -3.26 -7.51
N ASP A 97 -0.59 -4.06 -6.46
CA ASP A 97 -1.57 -3.76 -5.39
C ASP A 97 -1.21 -2.47 -4.66
N TRP A 98 0.03 -2.36 -4.19
CA TRP A 98 0.51 -1.13 -3.58
C TRP A 98 0.45 0.06 -4.53
N GLY A 99 0.89 -0.13 -5.79
CA GLY A 99 0.85 0.89 -6.82
C GLY A 99 -0.57 1.42 -7.08
N PHE A 100 -1.58 0.55 -7.03
CA PHE A 100 -2.98 0.92 -7.15
C PHE A 100 -3.40 1.88 -6.04
N HIS A 101 -3.16 1.53 -4.78
CA HIS A 101 -3.52 2.38 -3.64
C HIS A 101 -2.76 3.71 -3.63
N ALA A 102 -1.46 3.71 -3.96
CA ALA A 102 -0.66 4.91 -4.12
C ALA A 102 -1.22 5.82 -5.24
N ARG A 103 -1.72 5.23 -6.34
CA ARG A 103 -2.37 5.99 -7.42
C ARG A 103 -3.69 6.59 -6.98
N VAL A 104 -4.51 5.89 -6.19
CA VAL A 104 -5.72 6.48 -5.59
C VAL A 104 -5.37 7.69 -4.72
N ALA A 105 -4.32 7.56 -3.89
CA ALA A 105 -3.83 8.67 -3.07
C ALA A 105 -3.32 9.84 -3.93
N GLN A 106 -2.66 9.59 -5.05
CA GLN A 106 -2.23 10.62 -5.99
C GLN A 106 -3.42 11.31 -6.67
N ALA A 107 -4.42 10.54 -7.13
CA ALA A 107 -5.64 11.03 -7.77
C ALA A 107 -6.53 11.84 -6.80
N SER A 108 -6.28 11.76 -5.49
CA SER A 108 -6.94 12.60 -4.48
C SER A 108 -6.70 14.10 -4.68
N GLY A 109 -5.67 14.49 -5.44
CA GLY A 109 -5.24 15.89 -5.60
C GLY A 109 -4.62 16.51 -4.34
N ASN A 110 -4.41 15.72 -3.27
CA ASN A 110 -3.75 16.16 -2.04
C ASN A 110 -2.30 15.64 -1.99
N PRO A 111 -1.30 16.49 -2.27
CA PRO A 111 0.10 16.06 -2.33
C PRO A 111 0.61 15.54 -0.98
N LEU A 112 0.18 16.10 0.14
CA LEU A 112 0.60 15.63 1.46
C LEU A 112 0.07 14.21 1.76
N LEU A 113 -1.18 13.94 1.40
CA LEU A 113 -1.77 12.60 1.54
C LEU A 113 -1.01 11.58 0.67
N HIS A 114 -0.67 11.96 -0.57
CA HIS A 114 0.12 11.12 -1.46
C HIS A 114 1.54 10.86 -0.91
N GLU A 115 2.24 11.90 -0.43
CA GLU A 115 3.57 11.76 0.17
C GLU A 115 3.56 10.85 1.41
N LEU A 116 2.59 11.02 2.30
CA LEU A 116 2.40 10.13 3.45
C LEU A 116 2.17 8.69 2.99
N TYR A 117 1.28 8.48 2.02
CA TYR A 117 0.97 7.15 1.50
C TYR A 117 2.20 6.47 0.89
N VAL A 118 2.94 7.17 0.03
CA VAL A 118 4.18 6.67 -0.58
C VAL A 118 5.25 6.36 0.47
N SER A 119 5.32 7.13 1.55
CA SER A 119 6.26 6.90 2.64
C SER A 119 6.01 5.59 3.38
N PHE A 120 4.77 5.10 3.42
CA PHE A 120 4.42 3.80 3.98
C PHE A 120 4.62 2.63 3.00
N GLY A 121 4.81 2.92 1.72
CA GLY A 121 4.88 1.92 0.65
C GLY A 121 5.81 0.75 0.91
N PRO A 122 7.09 0.96 1.28
CA PRO A 122 8.01 -0.16 1.53
C PRO A 122 7.56 -1.10 2.65
N ALA A 123 6.89 -0.56 3.68
CA ALA A 123 6.37 -1.35 4.79
C ALA A 123 5.11 -2.13 4.39
N LEU A 124 4.17 -1.48 3.69
CA LEU A 124 2.95 -2.11 3.18
C LEU A 124 3.26 -3.21 2.16
N HIS A 125 4.22 -2.99 1.26
CA HIS A 125 4.65 -3.99 0.30
C HIS A 125 5.20 -5.25 0.99
N GLN A 126 6.02 -5.09 2.03
CA GLN A 126 6.53 -6.22 2.80
C GLN A 126 5.42 -6.97 3.55
N ASP A 127 4.43 -6.25 4.09
CA ASP A 127 3.28 -6.84 4.76
C ASP A 127 2.44 -7.67 3.78
N LEU A 128 2.15 -7.14 2.60
CA LEU A 128 1.44 -7.87 1.52
C LEU A 128 2.16 -9.16 1.13
N LEU A 129 3.49 -9.14 0.97
CA LEU A 129 4.29 -10.33 0.70
C LEU A 129 4.25 -11.34 1.84
N ALA A 130 4.19 -10.88 3.08
CA ALA A 130 4.07 -11.75 4.25
C ALA A 130 2.68 -12.41 4.32
N GLN A 131 1.63 -11.66 3.99
CA GLN A 131 0.25 -12.17 3.95
C GLN A 131 0.06 -13.27 2.90
N GLN A 132 0.65 -13.14 1.72
CA GLN A 132 0.60 -14.17 0.67
C GLN A 132 1.12 -15.54 1.10
N LYS A 133 2.02 -15.59 2.06
CA LYS A 133 2.60 -16.83 2.59
C LYS A 133 1.71 -17.53 3.60
N ARG A 134 0.61 -16.89 4.03
CA ARG A 134 -0.33 -17.48 4.99
C ARG A 134 -1.23 -18.51 4.30
N PRO A 135 -1.50 -19.66 4.93
CA PRO A 135 -2.45 -20.63 4.41
C PRO A 135 -3.83 -19.99 4.19
N GLY A 136 -4.46 -20.30 3.06
CA GLY A 136 -5.79 -19.78 2.73
C GLY A 136 -5.83 -18.36 2.13
N PHE A 137 -4.69 -17.75 1.84
CA PHE A 137 -4.66 -16.50 1.11
C PHE A 137 -5.13 -16.71 -0.33
N ASP A 138 -6.19 -16.05 -0.74
CA ASP A 138 -6.85 -16.18 -2.05
C ASP A 138 -6.65 -14.97 -2.99
N GLY A 139 -5.71 -14.08 -2.63
CA GLY A 139 -5.35 -12.93 -3.45
C GLY A 139 -6.12 -11.66 -3.17
N LEU A 140 -6.94 -11.61 -2.13
CA LEU A 140 -7.83 -10.49 -1.80
C LEU A 140 -8.76 -10.10 -2.98
N PRO A 141 -10.07 -10.05 -2.81
CA PRO A 141 -11.02 -9.96 -3.91
C PRO A 141 -10.75 -8.82 -4.89
N MET A 142 -10.49 -9.15 -6.16
CA MET A 142 -10.30 -8.18 -7.25
C MET A 142 -11.52 -7.29 -7.46
N GLU A 143 -12.70 -7.84 -7.22
CA GLU A 143 -13.98 -7.19 -7.46
C GLU A 143 -14.10 -5.85 -6.72
N GLY A 144 -13.66 -5.80 -5.46
CA GLY A 144 -13.72 -4.60 -4.65
C GLY A 144 -12.88 -3.44 -5.21
N HIS A 145 -11.72 -3.72 -5.79
CA HIS A 145 -10.89 -2.70 -6.42
C HIS A 145 -11.51 -2.13 -7.69
N GLY A 146 -12.14 -2.99 -8.51
CA GLY A 146 -12.88 -2.56 -9.71
C GLY A 146 -14.06 -1.65 -9.36
N ILE A 147 -14.85 -2.02 -8.34
CA ILE A 147 -15.97 -1.21 -7.85
C ILE A 147 -15.48 0.16 -7.35
N LEU A 148 -14.30 0.22 -6.71
CA LEU A 148 -13.71 1.49 -6.27
C LEU A 148 -13.36 2.38 -7.47
N VAL A 149 -12.74 1.84 -8.52
CA VAL A 149 -12.43 2.62 -9.74
C VAL A 149 -13.70 3.13 -10.39
N ASP A 150 -14.73 2.30 -10.49
CA ASP A 150 -16.04 2.70 -11.05
C ASP A 150 -16.71 3.82 -10.23
N ALA A 151 -16.59 3.79 -8.90
CA ALA A 151 -17.10 4.85 -8.04
C ALA A 151 -16.32 6.16 -8.22
N ILE A 152 -14.97 6.07 -8.31
CA ILE A 152 -14.10 7.22 -8.58
C ILE A 152 -14.46 7.86 -9.95
N GLU A 153 -14.59 7.05 -10.99
CA GLU A 153 -14.92 7.52 -12.35
C GLU A 153 -16.28 8.24 -12.41
N ARG A 154 -17.27 7.77 -11.63
CA ARG A 154 -18.58 8.42 -11.53
C ARG A 154 -18.62 9.64 -10.62
N GLY A 155 -17.54 9.95 -9.92
CA GLY A 155 -17.50 11.01 -8.92
C GLY A 155 -18.30 10.71 -7.65
N ASP A 156 -18.61 9.44 -7.38
CA ASP A 156 -19.42 8.99 -6.25
C ASP A 156 -18.53 8.74 -5.02
N ALA A 157 -18.33 9.80 -4.24
CA ALA A 157 -17.46 9.77 -3.07
C ALA A 157 -17.99 8.83 -1.96
N ASP A 158 -19.30 8.70 -1.81
CA ASP A 158 -19.89 7.86 -0.78
C ASP A 158 -19.75 6.38 -1.16
N ALA A 159 -19.98 6.01 -2.42
CA ALA A 159 -19.74 4.66 -2.92
C ALA A 159 -18.25 4.28 -2.86
N ALA A 160 -17.35 5.22 -3.17
CA ALA A 160 -15.90 4.99 -3.05
C ALA A 160 -15.49 4.68 -1.61
N VAL A 161 -15.95 5.48 -0.64
CA VAL A 161 -15.72 5.28 0.79
C VAL A 161 -16.31 3.94 1.27
N ALA A 162 -17.56 3.65 0.90
CA ALA A 162 -18.22 2.39 1.29
C ALA A 162 -17.46 1.17 0.75
N THR A 163 -16.88 1.28 -0.44
CA THR A 163 -16.10 0.19 -1.06
C THR A 163 -14.77 -0.03 -0.31
N VAL A 164 -14.04 1.04 0.03
CA VAL A 164 -12.81 0.93 0.83
C VAL A 164 -13.10 0.27 2.18
N ASN A 165 -14.13 0.74 2.89
CA ASN A 165 -14.50 0.17 4.18
C ASN A 165 -14.78 -1.34 4.07
N ARG A 166 -15.54 -1.76 3.08
CA ARG A 166 -15.87 -3.17 2.85
C ARG A 166 -14.61 -4.00 2.56
N ASN A 167 -13.73 -3.52 1.67
CA ASN A 167 -12.51 -4.23 1.30
C ASN A 167 -11.56 -4.41 2.49
N LEU A 168 -11.34 -3.37 3.29
CA LEU A 168 -10.42 -3.45 4.43
C LEU A 168 -11.02 -4.22 5.60
N ASN A 169 -12.34 -4.18 5.82
CA ASN A 169 -12.99 -5.03 6.81
C ASN A 169 -12.86 -6.52 6.46
N SER A 170 -13.02 -6.89 5.17
CA SER A 170 -12.79 -8.26 4.73
C SER A 170 -11.33 -8.70 4.95
N CYS A 171 -10.35 -7.80 4.76
CA CYS A 171 -8.96 -8.08 5.10
C CYS A 171 -8.77 -8.31 6.61
N ALA A 172 -9.40 -7.48 7.45
CA ALA A 172 -9.33 -7.60 8.91
C ALA A 172 -9.92 -8.93 9.39
N GLU A 173 -11.09 -9.31 8.87
CA GLU A 173 -11.74 -10.59 9.18
C GLU A 173 -10.84 -11.79 8.81
N TRP A 174 -10.19 -11.73 7.65
CA TRP A 174 -9.26 -12.77 7.23
C TRP A 174 -8.00 -12.85 8.12
N LEU A 175 -7.50 -11.72 8.62
CA LEU A 175 -6.31 -11.70 9.49
C LEU A 175 -6.58 -12.30 10.87
N THR A 176 -7.84 -12.29 11.33
CA THR A 176 -8.26 -12.76 12.66
C THR A 176 -8.83 -14.19 12.63
N ALA A 177 -9.06 -14.77 11.46
CA ALA A 177 -9.56 -16.14 11.25
C ALA A 177 -8.44 -17.17 11.34
#